data_f1fcc15aea19d17f262a15907634a943
#
_entry.id   f1fcc15aea19d17f262a15907634a943
#
_cell.length_a   1.000
_cell.length_b   1.000
_cell.length_c   1.000
_cell.angle_alpha   90.00
_cell.angle_beta   90.00
_cell.angle_gamma   90.00
#
_symmetry.space_group_name_H-M   'P 1'
#
loop_
_entity.id
_entity.type
_entity.pdbx_description
1 polymer ?
#
loop_
_entity_poly.entity_id
_entity_poly.type
_entity_poly.pdbx_seq_one_letter_code
_entity_poly.pdbx_strand_id
1 'polypeptide(L)'
;MANMPRDDAAARLAPAMDTSTSDLPSFGAPTPIRFSRSNQSLAEDFMALSFVLESGRQIPRISRFEGPITVALAPSAPPALEGELSRLLTRLRTEAGIAISATAYRTNSPAKITIEALPAERIAAAVPQAACFVVPNASTWQEFIRQRGRVTSDWASLTTRNRAAIFLPADASLQEMRDCLHEELGQALGPLNDLYDLTDSVFNDDNFHAVLTTTDMMFLQIFNDPSLQSGMGQADVAARLPAILGRINPTGGVVSSINLANRDNRAWSNAIGRALGPNMPEGQRLEHAQAALNIAQRSNMRDARLGFSYYALGRIALARDPDRAAAAFASAQDIYQRLPNTDVQRAHIAMQIGALALARGDMTAALLQSTTALPIARRSENAHLLASLSMLRATALEGLGRGSEAQRSRLEAYAWGRYGFADRSLMQIRLGEIANLAPNATQAARN
;
A
#
# COMPACT_ATOMS: atom_id res chain seq x y z
N MET A 1 11.94 -13.73 -16.51
CA MET A 1 11.66 -12.48 -15.77
C MET A 1 11.28 -12.90 -14.39
N ALA A 2 12.20 -12.68 -13.48
CA ALA A 2 11.92 -12.93 -12.08
C ALA A 2 10.75 -12.05 -11.66
N ASN A 3 9.90 -12.59 -10.84
CA ASN A 3 9.02 -11.87 -9.96
C ASN A 3 9.60 -10.47 -9.69
N MET A 4 8.82 -9.43 -9.91
CA MET A 4 8.91 -8.30 -9.02
C MET A 4 8.15 -8.76 -7.76
N PRO A 5 8.81 -9.37 -6.78
CA PRO A 5 8.17 -9.71 -5.56
C PRO A 5 7.93 -8.41 -4.84
N ARG A 6 6.86 -8.34 -4.17
CA ARG A 6 7.00 -7.83 -2.82
C ARG A 6 8.09 -8.66 -2.21
N ASP A 7 9.06 -7.96 -1.65
CA ASP A 7 10.30 -8.50 -1.16
C ASP A 7 10.22 -9.93 -0.69
N ASP A 8 10.98 -10.78 -1.38
CA ASP A 8 11.33 -12.07 -0.83
C ASP A 8 11.94 -11.84 0.57
N ALA A 9 11.41 -12.52 1.55
CA ALA A 9 11.96 -12.51 2.90
C ALA A 9 13.48 -12.84 2.93
N ALA A 10 13.99 -13.49 1.90
CA ALA A 10 15.42 -13.77 1.69
C ALA A 10 16.26 -12.55 1.25
N ALA A 11 15.65 -11.53 0.62
CA ALA A 11 16.35 -10.28 0.26
C ALA A 11 16.56 -9.33 1.46
N ARG A 12 15.97 -9.65 2.61
CA ARG A 12 15.98 -8.84 3.83
C ARG A 12 17.17 -9.05 4.74
N LEU A 13 18.18 -9.83 4.32
CA LEU A 13 19.40 -10.10 5.11
C LEU A 13 20.61 -9.24 4.70
N ALA A 14 20.38 -8.15 3.97
CA ALA A 14 21.46 -7.25 3.57
C ALA A 14 21.89 -6.33 4.72
N PRO A 15 23.19 -5.97 4.80
CA PRO A 15 23.70 -5.09 5.86
C PRO A 15 23.08 -3.69 5.76
N ALA A 16 22.90 -3.05 6.91
CA ALA A 16 22.33 -1.72 7.05
C ALA A 16 22.90 -0.72 6.04
N MET A 17 22.00 0.02 5.37
CA MET A 17 22.38 1.07 4.43
C MET A 17 23.26 2.14 5.10
N ASP A 18 24.23 2.63 4.35
CA ASP A 18 24.87 3.91 4.63
C ASP A 18 23.81 5.01 4.48
N THR A 19 23.24 5.43 5.61
CA THR A 19 22.08 6.29 5.71
C THR A 19 22.45 7.77 5.63
N SER A 20 23.38 8.16 4.77
CA SER A 20 23.51 9.58 4.44
C SER A 20 22.27 10.02 3.64
N THR A 21 21.24 10.48 4.35
CA THR A 21 19.94 10.86 3.81
C THR A 21 19.95 12.20 3.06
N SER A 22 21.07 12.94 3.10
CA SER A 22 21.21 14.27 2.52
C SER A 22 20.97 14.34 1.01
N ASP A 23 21.13 13.22 0.28
CA ASP A 23 21.04 13.17 -1.18
C ASP A 23 19.88 12.33 -1.72
N LEU A 24 18.95 11.91 -0.86
CA LEU A 24 17.77 11.20 -1.31
C LEU A 24 16.75 12.16 -1.93
N PRO A 25 16.10 11.79 -3.04
CA PRO A 25 15.00 12.58 -3.55
C PRO A 25 13.86 12.63 -2.52
N SER A 26 13.14 13.74 -2.48
CA SER A 26 11.97 13.89 -1.66
C SER A 26 10.73 14.13 -2.52
N PHE A 27 9.60 13.59 -2.08
CA PHE A 27 8.33 13.95 -2.67
C PHE A 27 7.96 15.37 -2.23
N GLY A 28 7.46 16.18 -3.18
CA GLY A 28 6.95 17.53 -2.90
C GLY A 28 5.68 17.52 -2.05
N ALA A 29 5.10 18.68 -1.84
CA ALA A 29 3.77 18.75 -1.22
C ALA A 29 2.77 17.94 -2.03
N PRO A 30 1.86 17.17 -1.38
CA PRO A 30 0.84 16.40 -2.08
C PRO A 30 0.03 17.30 -3.02
N THR A 31 -0.15 16.86 -4.26
CA THR A 31 -1.02 17.59 -5.19
C THR A 31 -2.46 17.31 -4.81
N PRO A 32 -3.29 18.34 -4.53
CA PRO A 32 -4.69 18.12 -4.23
C PRO A 32 -5.38 17.37 -5.37
N ILE A 33 -5.92 16.21 -5.07
CA ILE A 33 -6.75 15.45 -6.01
C ILE A 33 -8.20 15.88 -5.79
N ARG A 34 -8.92 16.16 -6.88
CA ARG A 34 -10.33 16.47 -6.78
C ARG A 34 -11.07 15.26 -6.23
N PHE A 35 -11.61 15.40 -5.04
CA PHE A 35 -12.38 14.35 -4.39
C PHE A 35 -13.74 14.20 -5.06
N SER A 36 -14.11 13.00 -5.47
CA SER A 36 -15.32 12.77 -6.29
C SER A 36 -16.21 11.62 -5.78
N ARG A 37 -15.98 11.12 -4.56
CA ARG A 37 -16.77 10.02 -4.01
C ARG A 37 -18.12 10.50 -3.47
N SER A 38 -19.15 9.68 -3.63
CA SER A 38 -20.47 9.94 -3.03
C SER A 38 -20.43 9.70 -1.51
N ASN A 39 -21.27 10.45 -0.77
CA ASN A 39 -21.45 10.24 0.67
C ASN A 39 -22.02 8.85 0.97
N GLN A 40 -22.84 8.31 0.08
CA GLN A 40 -23.37 6.94 0.20
C GLN A 40 -22.23 5.91 0.21
N SER A 41 -21.32 5.97 -0.78
CA SER A 41 -20.16 5.06 -0.85
C SER A 41 -19.23 5.23 0.35
N LEU A 42 -18.93 6.48 0.75
CA LEU A 42 -18.07 6.74 1.92
C LEU A 42 -18.66 6.17 3.21
N ALA A 43 -19.99 6.29 3.41
CA ALA A 43 -20.65 5.75 4.58
C ALA A 43 -20.55 4.22 4.65
N GLU A 44 -20.81 3.55 3.52
CA GLU A 44 -20.74 2.08 3.43
C GLU A 44 -19.31 1.57 3.63
N ASP A 45 -18.31 2.22 3.00
CA ASP A 45 -16.91 1.86 3.14
C ASP A 45 -16.42 2.11 4.57
N PHE A 46 -16.77 3.26 5.16
CA PHE A 46 -16.42 3.57 6.55
C PHE A 46 -16.95 2.52 7.53
N MET A 47 -18.19 2.09 7.36
CA MET A 47 -18.77 1.05 8.21
C MET A 47 -18.06 -0.30 8.04
N ALA A 48 -17.74 -0.68 6.81
CA ALA A 48 -17.02 -1.92 6.53
C ALA A 48 -15.58 -1.91 7.10
N LEU A 49 -14.91 -0.76 7.05
CA LEU A 49 -13.56 -0.57 7.59
C LEU A 49 -13.53 -0.52 9.12
N SER A 50 -14.62 -0.06 9.78
CA SER A 50 -14.61 0.23 11.22
C SER A 50 -15.17 -0.88 12.09
N PHE A 51 -16.02 -1.78 11.57
CA PHE A 51 -16.74 -2.77 12.34
C PHE A 51 -16.38 -4.22 12.04
N VAL A 52 -15.34 -4.43 11.24
CA VAL A 52 -14.79 -5.75 10.93
C VAL A 52 -13.27 -5.67 11.02
N LEU A 53 -12.61 -6.73 11.49
CA LEU A 53 -11.16 -6.91 11.38
C LEU A 53 -10.84 -7.60 10.05
N GLU A 54 -9.61 -7.49 9.55
CA GLU A 54 -9.10 -8.24 8.38
C GLU A 54 -9.37 -9.75 8.48
N SER A 55 -9.33 -10.31 9.70
CA SER A 55 -9.73 -11.70 9.96
C SER A 55 -11.22 -11.99 9.70
N GLY A 56 -12.02 -10.96 9.39
CA GLY A 56 -13.50 -11.01 9.26
C GLY A 56 -14.23 -11.11 10.58
N ARG A 57 -13.55 -11.01 11.71
CA ARG A 57 -14.19 -10.96 13.02
C ARG A 57 -14.85 -9.60 13.24
N GLN A 58 -16.09 -9.61 13.73
CA GLN A 58 -16.85 -8.39 14.00
C GLN A 58 -16.25 -7.60 15.16
N ILE A 59 -16.22 -6.28 14.99
CA ILE A 59 -15.93 -5.30 16.04
C ILE A 59 -17.28 -4.78 16.54
N PRO A 60 -17.66 -5.03 17.79
CA PRO A 60 -19.01 -4.67 18.26
C PRO A 60 -19.19 -3.16 18.46
N ARG A 61 -18.11 -2.44 18.71
CA ARG A 61 -18.11 -1.00 19.04
C ARG A 61 -16.84 -0.35 18.54
N ILE A 62 -16.92 0.88 18.05
CA ILE A 62 -15.72 1.66 17.74
C ILE A 62 -14.95 2.00 19.02
N SER A 63 -13.63 2.00 18.90
CA SER A 63 -12.72 2.52 19.93
C SER A 63 -11.82 3.57 19.29
N ARG A 64 -11.57 4.68 19.97
CA ARG A 64 -10.72 5.77 19.46
C ARG A 64 -9.88 6.37 20.58
N PHE A 65 -8.86 7.12 20.22
CA PHE A 65 -8.18 8.01 21.16
C PHE A 65 -9.09 9.19 21.47
N GLU A 66 -9.34 9.42 22.75
CA GLU A 66 -10.07 10.60 23.20
C GLU A 66 -9.09 11.70 23.59
N GLY A 67 -9.18 12.85 22.90
CA GLY A 67 -8.28 14.00 23.08
C GLY A 67 -6.95 13.91 22.32
N PRO A 68 -5.98 14.83 22.58
CA PRO A 68 -4.75 14.97 21.82
C PRO A 68 -3.90 13.69 21.81
N ILE A 69 -3.30 13.38 20.64
CA ILE A 69 -2.51 12.19 20.41
C ILE A 69 -1.03 12.55 20.32
N THR A 70 -0.18 11.85 21.06
CA THR A 70 1.26 11.99 20.97
C THR A 70 1.87 10.78 20.30
N VAL A 71 2.86 10.99 19.41
CA VAL A 71 3.57 9.93 18.68
C VAL A 71 5.07 10.08 18.96
N ALA A 72 5.74 8.99 19.32
CA ALA A 72 7.17 8.97 19.54
C ALA A 72 7.86 7.89 18.71
N LEU A 73 9.00 8.24 18.11
CA LEU A 73 9.93 7.28 17.50
C LEU A 73 10.84 6.73 18.60
N ALA A 74 10.94 5.41 18.69
CA ALA A 74 11.92 4.77 19.56
C ALA A 74 13.36 4.98 19.02
N PRO A 75 14.39 4.90 19.86
CA PRO A 75 15.77 5.06 19.42
C PRO A 75 16.27 4.06 18.38
N SER A 76 15.54 2.97 18.18
CA SER A 76 15.80 1.99 17.13
C SER A 76 15.34 2.41 15.74
N ALA A 77 14.52 3.46 15.64
CA ALA A 77 14.03 3.97 14.36
C ALA A 77 15.17 4.71 13.61
N PRO A 78 15.33 4.46 12.29
CA PRO A 78 16.31 5.20 11.50
C PRO A 78 16.02 6.71 11.48
N PRO A 79 17.06 7.58 11.51
CA PRO A 79 16.87 9.05 11.50
C PRO A 79 16.06 9.56 10.29
N ALA A 80 16.17 8.88 9.15
CA ALA A 80 15.40 9.21 7.95
C ALA A 80 13.88 9.19 8.16
N LEU A 81 13.40 8.36 9.09
CA LEU A 81 11.97 8.23 9.40
C LEU A 81 11.38 9.45 10.12
N GLU A 82 12.21 10.28 10.78
CA GLU A 82 11.74 11.51 11.42
C GLU A 82 11.09 12.49 10.45
N GLY A 83 11.71 12.67 9.28
CA GLY A 83 11.18 13.53 8.22
C GLY A 83 9.84 13.00 7.68
N GLU A 84 9.74 11.70 7.48
CA GLU A 84 8.52 11.04 7.01
C GLU A 84 7.39 11.15 8.04
N LEU A 85 7.68 10.88 9.30
CA LEU A 85 6.71 11.05 10.40
C LEU A 85 6.24 12.50 10.50
N SER A 86 7.15 13.49 10.45
CA SER A 86 6.80 14.90 10.52
C SER A 86 5.84 15.32 9.40
N ARG A 87 6.09 14.86 8.17
CA ARG A 87 5.20 15.11 7.02
C ARG A 87 3.83 14.47 7.22
N LEU A 88 3.79 13.20 7.64
CA LEU A 88 2.54 12.48 7.89
C LEU A 88 1.72 13.12 9.00
N LEU A 89 2.33 13.48 10.13
CA LEU A 89 1.64 14.17 11.22
C LEU A 89 1.09 15.55 10.80
N THR A 90 1.81 16.24 9.90
CA THR A 90 1.32 17.49 9.34
C THR A 90 0.09 17.27 8.48
N ARG A 91 0.09 16.26 7.60
CA ARG A 91 -1.07 15.89 6.80
C ARG A 91 -2.27 15.49 7.66
N LEU A 92 -2.07 14.67 8.68
CA LEU A 92 -3.14 14.27 9.61
C LEU A 92 -3.79 15.48 10.33
N ARG A 93 -2.99 16.49 10.68
CA ARG A 93 -3.52 17.74 11.28
C ARG A 93 -4.29 18.58 10.27
N THR A 94 -3.74 18.76 9.07
CA THR A 94 -4.28 19.73 8.09
C THR A 94 -5.39 19.14 7.22
N GLU A 95 -5.31 17.85 6.89
CA GLU A 95 -6.25 17.18 6.00
C GLU A 95 -7.37 16.44 6.78
N ALA A 96 -7.03 15.81 7.91
CA ALA A 96 -8.00 15.05 8.72
C ALA A 96 -8.43 15.75 10.03
N GLY A 97 -7.86 16.90 10.36
CA GLY A 97 -8.23 17.67 11.55
C GLY A 97 -7.86 17.02 12.89
N ILE A 98 -6.93 16.06 12.89
CA ILE A 98 -6.58 15.27 14.08
C ILE A 98 -5.59 16.07 14.95
N ALA A 99 -5.88 16.21 16.24
CA ALA A 99 -4.98 16.80 17.21
C ALA A 99 -3.83 15.83 17.56
N ILE A 100 -2.83 15.73 16.66
CA ILE A 100 -1.71 14.81 16.77
C ILE A 100 -0.36 15.54 16.67
N SER A 101 0.62 15.13 17.49
CA SER A 101 1.96 15.74 17.51
C SER A 101 3.04 14.74 17.86
N ALA A 102 4.26 15.00 17.36
CA ALA A 102 5.45 14.25 17.79
C ALA A 102 5.85 14.64 19.21
N THR A 103 6.41 13.69 19.94
CA THR A 103 7.01 13.90 21.26
C THR A 103 8.30 13.09 21.41
N ALA A 104 9.14 13.45 22.38
CA ALA A 104 10.32 12.67 22.68
C ALA A 104 9.95 11.28 23.23
N TYR A 105 10.69 10.27 22.80
CA TYR A 105 10.56 8.92 23.35
C TYR A 105 10.95 8.88 24.84
N ARG A 106 10.07 8.32 25.66
CA ARG A 106 10.28 8.16 27.11
C ARG A 106 9.70 6.84 27.58
N THR A 107 10.49 6.02 28.23
CA THR A 107 10.05 4.71 28.78
C THR A 107 9.10 4.88 29.97
N ASN A 108 9.33 5.88 30.81
CA ASN A 108 8.55 6.11 32.03
C ASN A 108 7.24 6.86 31.77
N SER A 109 7.09 7.49 30.64
CA SER A 109 5.89 8.22 30.21
C SER A 109 5.77 8.05 28.69
N PRO A 110 5.32 6.86 28.22
CA PRO A 110 5.26 6.59 26.81
C PRO A 110 4.22 7.49 26.11
N ALA A 111 4.49 7.83 24.86
CA ALA A 111 3.53 8.48 23.98
C ALA A 111 2.29 7.59 23.81
N LYS A 112 1.17 8.17 23.37
CA LYS A 112 -0.03 7.40 23.04
C LYS A 112 0.23 6.41 21.91
N ILE A 113 1.07 6.77 20.93
CA ILE A 113 1.52 5.86 19.88
C ILE A 113 3.06 5.84 19.90
N THR A 114 3.65 4.66 19.97
CA THR A 114 5.10 4.47 19.91
C THR A 114 5.44 3.68 18.65
N ILE A 115 6.44 4.14 17.90
CA ILE A 115 6.93 3.49 16.69
C ILE A 115 8.31 2.93 16.98
N GLU A 116 8.48 1.62 16.85
CA GLU A 116 9.73 0.90 17.08
C GLU A 116 10.16 0.17 15.81
N ALA A 117 11.39 0.36 15.36
CA ALA A 117 11.94 -0.34 14.21
C ALA A 117 12.77 -1.55 14.68
N LEU A 118 12.55 -2.70 14.05
CA LEU A 118 13.13 -3.99 14.42
C LEU A 118 13.61 -4.74 13.17
N PRO A 119 14.60 -5.65 13.28
CA PRO A 119 14.94 -6.54 12.18
C PRO A 119 13.69 -7.27 11.65
N ALA A 120 13.52 -7.33 10.33
CA ALA A 120 12.37 -7.98 9.70
C ALA A 120 12.20 -9.44 10.11
N GLU A 121 13.33 -10.16 10.30
CA GLU A 121 13.33 -11.53 10.81
C GLU A 121 12.65 -11.65 12.20
N ARG A 122 12.88 -10.66 13.08
CA ARG A 122 12.27 -10.64 14.41
C ARG A 122 10.77 -10.42 14.35
N ILE A 123 10.31 -9.59 13.43
CA ILE A 123 8.88 -9.37 13.15
C ILE A 123 8.27 -10.67 12.61
N ALA A 124 8.87 -11.25 11.58
CA ALA A 124 8.39 -12.48 10.94
C ALA A 124 8.35 -13.68 11.89
N ALA A 125 9.29 -13.80 12.84
CA ALA A 125 9.28 -14.85 13.86
C ALA A 125 8.07 -14.72 14.81
N ALA A 126 7.59 -13.52 15.06
CA ALA A 126 6.42 -13.29 15.91
C ALA A 126 5.10 -13.25 15.12
N VAL A 127 5.09 -12.61 13.94
CA VAL A 127 3.90 -12.42 13.09
C VAL A 127 4.30 -12.75 11.64
N PRO A 128 4.31 -14.04 11.25
CA PRO A 128 4.91 -14.49 9.98
C PRO A 128 4.29 -13.93 8.70
N GLN A 129 3.07 -13.38 8.79
CA GLN A 129 2.34 -12.87 7.62
C GLN A 129 2.39 -11.35 7.50
N ALA A 130 2.90 -10.62 8.52
CA ALA A 130 2.97 -9.17 8.53
C ALA A 130 4.39 -8.67 8.27
N ALA A 131 4.54 -7.70 7.37
CA ALA A 131 5.79 -6.95 7.19
C ALA A 131 5.97 -5.91 8.30
N CYS A 132 4.88 -5.29 8.70
CA CYS A 132 4.71 -4.36 9.81
C CYS A 132 3.34 -4.60 10.46
N PHE A 133 3.12 -4.06 11.63
CA PHE A 133 1.81 -4.17 12.29
C PHE A 133 1.67 -3.22 13.47
N VAL A 134 0.44 -2.90 13.82
CA VAL A 134 0.09 -2.11 14.99
C VAL A 134 -0.67 -2.95 16.03
N VAL A 135 -0.35 -2.75 17.29
CA VAL A 135 -1.02 -3.44 18.41
C VAL A 135 -1.51 -2.46 19.46
N PRO A 136 -2.69 -2.70 20.05
CA PRO A 136 -3.19 -1.87 21.12
C PRO A 136 -2.53 -2.21 22.46
N ASN A 137 -2.60 -1.25 23.38
CA ASN A 137 -2.18 -1.37 24.77
C ASN A 137 -0.72 -1.77 25.01
N ALA A 138 0.13 -1.67 24.00
CA ALA A 138 1.58 -1.81 24.09
C ALA A 138 2.29 -0.50 23.74
N SER A 139 3.50 -0.32 24.23
CA SER A 139 4.40 0.80 23.88
C SER A 139 5.80 0.32 23.49
N THR A 140 6.10 -0.97 23.67
CA THR A 140 7.38 -1.58 23.32
C THR A 140 7.17 -3.02 22.83
N TRP A 141 8.18 -3.52 22.09
CA TRP A 141 8.21 -4.92 21.66
C TRP A 141 8.09 -5.91 22.82
N GLN A 142 8.79 -5.64 23.94
CA GLN A 142 8.72 -6.52 25.12
C GLN A 142 7.31 -6.57 25.71
N GLU A 143 6.59 -5.44 25.73
CA GLU A 143 5.19 -5.42 26.17
C GLU A 143 4.31 -6.23 25.24
N PHE A 144 4.47 -6.06 23.91
CA PHE A 144 3.74 -6.86 22.93
C PHE A 144 3.95 -8.35 23.15
N ILE A 145 5.19 -8.82 23.26
CA ILE A 145 5.50 -10.25 23.45
C ILE A 145 4.86 -10.79 24.73
N ARG A 146 4.88 -10.01 25.84
CA ARG A 146 4.23 -10.43 27.10
C ARG A 146 2.71 -10.47 27.03
N GLN A 147 2.11 -9.64 26.16
CA GLN A 147 0.65 -9.51 26.06
C GLN A 147 0.05 -10.29 24.89
N ARG A 148 0.88 -10.82 24.01
CA ARG A 148 0.47 -11.53 22.80
C ARG A 148 -0.53 -12.64 23.12
N GLY A 149 -1.67 -12.66 22.41
CA GLY A 149 -2.75 -13.62 22.61
C GLY A 149 -3.65 -13.34 23.82
N ARG A 150 -3.45 -12.22 24.53
CA ARG A 150 -4.35 -11.80 25.61
C ARG A 150 -5.48 -10.91 25.07
N VAL A 151 -6.60 -10.88 25.78
CA VAL A 151 -7.73 -9.99 25.43
C VAL A 151 -7.31 -8.52 25.38
N THR A 152 -6.34 -8.11 26.20
CA THR A 152 -5.84 -6.72 26.21
C THR A 152 -5.12 -6.30 24.93
N SER A 153 -4.62 -7.24 24.13
CA SER A 153 -3.98 -6.99 22.83
C SER A 153 -4.93 -7.20 21.63
N ASP A 154 -6.22 -7.30 21.90
CA ASP A 154 -7.25 -7.54 20.91
C ASP A 154 -8.07 -6.28 20.63
N TRP A 155 -7.97 -5.75 19.40
CA TRP A 155 -8.70 -4.57 18.96
C TRP A 155 -10.21 -4.65 19.15
N ALA A 156 -10.83 -5.82 18.92
CA ALA A 156 -12.28 -5.98 19.03
C ALA A 156 -12.79 -5.95 20.50
N SER A 157 -11.90 -6.08 21.46
CA SER A 157 -12.22 -6.02 22.88
C SER A 157 -12.13 -4.62 23.49
N LEU A 158 -11.56 -3.65 22.73
CA LEU A 158 -11.32 -2.32 23.26
C LEU A 158 -12.61 -1.51 23.40
N THR A 159 -12.70 -0.80 24.52
CA THR A 159 -13.70 0.25 24.69
C THR A 159 -13.17 1.62 24.29
N THR A 160 -11.88 1.88 24.53
CA THR A 160 -11.20 3.14 24.20
C THR A 160 -9.76 2.85 23.82
N ARG A 161 -9.17 3.59 22.87
CA ARG A 161 -7.74 3.51 22.56
C ARG A 161 -6.97 4.42 23.52
N ASN A 162 -6.10 3.85 24.32
CA ASN A 162 -5.26 4.61 25.26
C ASN A 162 -3.82 4.71 24.77
N ARG A 163 -3.30 3.63 24.20
CA ARG A 163 -1.98 3.55 23.62
C ARG A 163 -1.91 2.45 22.56
N ALA A 164 -0.96 2.59 21.64
CA ALA A 164 -0.65 1.59 20.62
C ALA A 164 0.86 1.58 20.33
N ALA A 165 1.38 0.44 19.90
CA ALA A 165 2.74 0.32 19.37
C ALA A 165 2.69 -0.12 17.92
N ILE A 166 3.49 0.55 17.09
CA ILE A 166 3.71 0.23 15.67
C ILE A 166 5.12 -0.38 15.56
N PHE A 167 5.21 -1.52 14.87
CA PHE A 167 6.48 -2.20 14.63
C PHE A 167 6.77 -2.22 13.14
N LEU A 168 7.94 -1.64 12.76
CA LEU A 168 8.39 -1.49 11.38
C LEU A 168 9.68 -2.29 11.16
N PRO A 169 9.95 -2.79 9.94
CA PRO A 169 11.22 -3.45 9.62
C PRO A 169 12.35 -2.42 9.48
N ALA A 170 13.39 -2.51 10.35
CA ALA A 170 14.51 -1.57 10.38
C ALA A 170 15.47 -1.74 9.18
N ASP A 171 15.45 -2.90 8.55
CA ASP A 171 16.28 -3.31 7.42
C ASP A 171 15.56 -3.23 6.07
N ALA A 172 14.36 -2.64 6.04
CA ALA A 172 13.61 -2.34 4.82
C ALA A 172 14.08 -1.03 4.16
N SER A 173 13.63 -0.78 2.93
CA SER A 173 13.83 0.50 2.26
C SER A 173 13.11 1.64 2.98
N LEU A 174 13.54 2.89 2.73
CA LEU A 174 12.82 4.03 3.26
C LEU A 174 11.37 4.10 2.73
N GLN A 175 11.15 3.67 1.48
CA GLN A 175 9.82 3.53 0.90
C GLN A 175 8.96 2.57 1.73
N GLU A 176 9.44 1.36 2.01
CA GLU A 176 8.67 0.35 2.76
C GLU A 176 8.41 0.77 4.21
N MET A 177 9.41 1.37 4.87
CA MET A 177 9.20 1.93 6.22
C MET A 177 8.16 3.04 6.22
N ARG A 178 8.12 3.88 5.18
CA ARG A 178 7.11 4.93 5.03
C ARG A 178 5.74 4.35 4.75
N ASP A 179 5.64 3.35 3.86
CA ASP A 179 4.38 2.67 3.53
C ASP A 179 3.79 2.06 4.81
N CYS A 180 4.58 1.30 5.55
CA CYS A 180 4.22 0.79 6.88
C CYS A 180 3.81 1.92 7.85
N LEU A 181 4.53 3.04 7.89
CA LEU A 181 4.20 4.16 8.76
C LEU A 181 2.82 4.73 8.45
N HIS A 182 2.49 4.90 7.17
CA HIS A 182 1.19 5.44 6.75
C HIS A 182 0.05 4.48 7.07
N GLU A 183 0.19 3.21 6.74
CA GLU A 183 -0.80 2.16 6.97
C GLU A 183 -1.07 1.96 8.47
N GLU A 184 -0.02 1.66 9.23
CA GLU A 184 -0.14 1.31 10.65
C GLU A 184 -0.57 2.50 11.53
N LEU A 185 -0.12 3.72 11.17
CA LEU A 185 -0.60 4.92 11.88
C LEU A 185 -2.06 5.20 11.53
N GLY A 186 -2.47 5.00 10.29
CA GLY A 186 -3.86 5.06 9.87
C GLY A 186 -4.74 4.08 10.64
N GLN A 187 -4.34 2.82 10.74
CA GLN A 187 -5.04 1.78 11.51
C GLN A 187 -5.05 2.08 13.01
N ALA A 188 -3.92 2.59 13.57
CA ALA A 188 -3.89 3.05 14.96
C ALA A 188 -4.94 4.12 15.25
N LEU A 189 -5.23 5.00 14.30
CA LEU A 189 -6.14 6.14 14.45
C LEU A 189 -7.60 5.81 14.15
N GLY A 190 -7.88 4.79 13.32
CA GLY A 190 -9.24 4.56 12.87
C GLY A 190 -9.53 3.14 12.38
N PRO A 191 -9.53 2.92 11.07
CA PRO A 191 -9.92 1.67 10.44
C PRO A 191 -9.06 0.48 10.87
N LEU A 192 -9.67 -0.71 10.94
CA LEU A 192 -8.99 -1.96 11.35
C LEU A 192 -9.24 -3.11 10.35
N ASN A 193 -9.74 -2.77 9.16
CA ASN A 193 -10.03 -3.70 8.09
C ASN A 193 -9.43 -3.19 6.78
N ASP A 194 -9.19 -4.10 5.86
CA ASP A 194 -8.79 -3.81 4.50
C ASP A 194 -9.82 -4.35 3.50
N LEU A 195 -10.07 -3.57 2.46
CA LEU A 195 -11.12 -3.85 1.48
C LEU A 195 -10.53 -3.85 0.07
N TYR A 196 -10.36 -5.02 -0.54
CA TYR A 196 -9.81 -5.17 -1.90
C TYR A 196 -10.58 -4.44 -3.02
N ASP A 197 -11.82 -4.03 -2.78
CA ASP A 197 -12.61 -3.26 -3.72
C ASP A 197 -12.49 -1.74 -3.52
N LEU A 198 -11.70 -1.28 -2.56
CA LEU A 198 -11.44 0.12 -2.23
C LEU A 198 -10.23 0.65 -3.01
N THR A 199 -10.43 1.07 -4.25
CA THR A 199 -9.36 1.37 -5.22
C THR A 199 -8.49 2.58 -4.93
N ASP A 200 -8.89 3.45 -4.02
CA ASP A 200 -8.26 4.73 -3.73
C ASP A 200 -7.89 4.89 -2.25
N SER A 201 -7.45 3.82 -1.63
CA SER A 201 -7.12 3.75 -0.20
C SER A 201 -5.91 2.86 0.06
N VAL A 202 -5.16 3.15 1.12
CA VAL A 202 -4.15 2.24 1.67
C VAL A 202 -4.80 1.09 2.46
N PHE A 203 -6.04 1.26 2.93
CA PHE A 203 -6.82 0.21 3.60
C PHE A 203 -7.37 -0.78 2.57
N ASN A 204 -6.43 -1.31 1.79
CA ASN A 204 -6.67 -2.24 0.69
C ASN A 204 -5.46 -3.16 0.52
N ASP A 205 -5.64 -4.45 0.75
CA ASP A 205 -4.64 -5.50 0.62
C ASP A 205 -4.06 -5.69 -0.81
N ASP A 206 -4.48 -4.87 -1.80
CA ASP A 206 -3.90 -4.90 -3.15
C ASP A 206 -2.49 -4.26 -3.20
N ASN A 207 -2.20 -3.42 -2.22
CA ASN A 207 -0.92 -2.76 -1.98
C ASN A 207 -0.39 -1.92 -3.16
N PHE A 208 -1.27 -1.31 -3.90
CA PHE A 208 -0.89 -0.35 -4.94
C PHE A 208 -0.62 1.04 -4.35
N HIS A 209 -1.35 1.42 -3.31
CA HIS A 209 -1.13 2.69 -2.61
C HIS A 209 -0.05 2.53 -1.53
N ALA A 210 0.87 3.49 -1.51
CA ALA A 210 2.02 3.53 -0.62
C ALA A 210 1.87 4.55 0.52
N VAL A 211 0.94 5.49 0.39
CA VAL A 211 0.71 6.57 1.36
C VAL A 211 -0.77 6.85 1.51
N LEU A 212 -1.18 7.30 2.70
CA LEU A 212 -2.57 7.71 2.96
C LEU A 212 -3.06 8.67 1.88
N THR A 213 -4.18 8.31 1.27
CA THR A 213 -4.81 9.07 0.19
C THR A 213 -5.76 10.15 0.73
N THR A 214 -6.36 10.93 -0.15
CA THR A 214 -7.44 11.86 0.23
C THR A 214 -8.65 11.11 0.78
N THR A 215 -8.95 9.91 0.26
CA THR A 215 -10.03 9.06 0.76
C THR A 215 -9.74 8.57 2.19
N ASP A 216 -8.51 8.17 2.45
CA ASP A 216 -8.09 7.75 3.81
C ASP A 216 -8.17 8.91 4.81
N MET A 217 -7.72 10.09 4.40
CA MET A 217 -7.86 11.30 5.24
C MET A 217 -9.32 11.62 5.55
N MET A 218 -10.24 11.36 4.61
CA MET A 218 -11.68 11.50 4.81
C MET A 218 -12.20 10.49 5.83
N PHE A 219 -11.80 9.20 5.74
CA PHE A 219 -12.16 8.20 6.75
C PHE A 219 -11.62 8.56 8.14
N LEU A 220 -10.38 9.03 8.22
CA LEU A 220 -9.79 9.47 9.48
C LEU A 220 -10.49 10.72 10.03
N GLN A 221 -10.93 11.64 9.18
CA GLN A 221 -11.74 12.79 9.57
C GLN A 221 -13.12 12.36 10.12
N ILE A 222 -13.80 11.41 9.46
CA ILE A 222 -15.05 10.83 9.98
C ILE A 222 -14.81 10.19 11.35
N PHE A 223 -13.77 9.36 11.47
CA PHE A 223 -13.47 8.62 12.69
C PHE A 223 -13.18 9.54 13.89
N ASN A 224 -12.59 10.71 13.62
CA ASN A 224 -12.26 11.71 14.62
C ASN A 224 -13.33 12.79 14.81
N ASP A 225 -14.48 12.68 14.15
CA ASP A 225 -15.57 13.64 14.32
C ASP A 225 -16.05 13.69 15.77
N PRO A 226 -16.29 14.90 16.34
CA PRO A 226 -16.72 15.05 17.72
C PRO A 226 -18.06 14.38 18.07
N SER A 227 -18.90 14.11 17.07
CA SER A 227 -20.17 13.40 17.28
C SER A 227 -20.02 11.90 17.43
N LEU A 228 -18.84 11.34 17.11
CA LEU A 228 -18.51 9.94 17.36
C LEU A 228 -17.72 9.81 18.67
N GLN A 229 -18.03 8.77 19.42
CA GLN A 229 -17.38 8.49 20.72
C GLN A 229 -17.07 6.99 20.84
N SER A 230 -16.02 6.69 21.59
CA SER A 230 -15.70 5.31 21.97
C SER A 230 -16.91 4.61 22.61
N GLY A 231 -17.11 3.36 22.23
CA GLY A 231 -18.22 2.55 22.71
C GLY A 231 -19.50 2.59 21.86
N MET A 232 -19.57 3.45 20.83
CA MET A 232 -20.70 3.48 19.89
C MET A 232 -20.73 2.21 19.04
N GLY A 233 -21.92 1.62 18.92
CA GLY A 233 -22.19 0.49 18.03
C GLY A 233 -22.50 0.91 16.58
N GLN A 234 -22.69 -0.07 15.71
CA GLN A 234 -22.97 0.15 14.28
C GLN A 234 -24.16 1.08 14.06
N ALA A 235 -25.28 0.88 14.76
CA ALA A 235 -26.48 1.70 14.59
C ALA A 235 -26.26 3.15 15.01
N ASP A 236 -25.51 3.38 16.11
CA ASP A 236 -25.20 4.73 16.58
C ASP A 236 -24.35 5.51 15.61
N VAL A 237 -23.32 4.84 15.04
CA VAL A 237 -22.43 5.43 14.03
C VAL A 237 -23.16 5.68 12.73
N ALA A 238 -23.89 4.69 12.23
CA ALA A 238 -24.66 4.82 10.97
C ALA A 238 -25.64 5.99 11.02
N ALA A 239 -26.31 6.22 12.16
CA ALA A 239 -27.24 7.33 12.33
C ALA A 239 -26.56 8.72 12.27
N ARG A 240 -25.25 8.82 12.55
CA ARG A 240 -24.50 10.08 12.54
C ARG A 240 -23.81 10.39 11.20
N LEU A 241 -23.51 9.36 10.41
CA LEU A 241 -22.77 9.50 9.16
C LEU A 241 -23.40 10.50 8.17
N PRO A 242 -24.73 10.56 7.97
CA PRO A 242 -25.31 11.52 7.04
C PRO A 242 -24.99 12.98 7.40
N ALA A 243 -25.06 13.34 8.68
CA ALA A 243 -24.75 14.69 9.15
C ALA A 243 -23.24 14.99 9.08
N ILE A 244 -22.39 14.04 9.43
CA ILE A 244 -20.93 14.16 9.32
C ILE A 244 -20.54 14.38 7.85
N LEU A 245 -20.96 13.49 6.97
CA LEU A 245 -20.63 13.54 5.55
C LEU A 245 -21.20 14.77 4.84
N GLY A 246 -22.43 15.20 5.20
CA GLY A 246 -22.99 16.44 4.69
C GLY A 246 -22.15 17.68 5.02
N ARG A 247 -21.41 17.66 6.12
CA ARG A 247 -20.54 18.75 6.53
C ARG A 247 -19.14 18.67 5.88
N ILE A 248 -18.52 17.49 5.82
CA ILE A 248 -17.14 17.33 5.36
C ILE A 248 -17.04 17.13 3.83
N ASN A 249 -18.09 16.61 3.19
CA ASN A 249 -18.18 16.41 1.75
C ASN A 249 -19.56 16.88 1.22
N PRO A 250 -19.85 18.19 1.23
CA PRO A 250 -21.18 18.72 0.91
C PRO A 250 -21.60 18.44 -0.53
N THR A 251 -20.67 18.17 -1.44
CA THR A 251 -20.94 17.83 -2.85
C THR A 251 -21.18 16.33 -3.08
N GLY A 252 -21.00 15.49 -2.07
CA GLY A 252 -21.10 14.03 -2.17
C GLY A 252 -22.53 13.46 -2.23
N GLY A 253 -23.54 14.32 -2.15
CA GLY A 253 -24.95 13.91 -2.16
C GLY A 253 -25.46 13.38 -0.81
N VAL A 254 -26.68 12.84 -0.84
CA VAL A 254 -27.38 12.37 0.37
C VAL A 254 -27.05 10.90 0.64
N VAL A 255 -26.91 10.53 1.92
CA VAL A 255 -26.87 9.13 2.36
C VAL A 255 -28.33 8.69 2.60
N SER A 256 -28.82 7.77 1.79
CA SER A 256 -30.22 7.30 1.87
C SER A 256 -30.39 6.10 2.81
N SER A 257 -29.52 5.09 2.64
CA SER A 257 -29.50 3.90 3.48
C SER A 257 -28.11 3.27 3.41
N ILE A 258 -27.56 2.85 4.53
CA ILE A 258 -26.22 2.22 4.57
C ILE A 258 -26.41 0.71 4.43
N ASN A 259 -25.86 0.15 3.36
CA ASN A 259 -25.84 -1.30 3.16
C ASN A 259 -24.64 -1.90 3.90
N LEU A 260 -24.94 -2.68 4.92
CA LEU A 260 -23.94 -3.39 5.73
C LEU A 260 -23.70 -4.83 5.23
N ALA A 261 -24.01 -5.13 3.98
CA ALA A 261 -23.77 -6.45 3.40
C ALA A 261 -22.28 -6.79 3.53
N ASN A 262 -22.01 -8.04 3.87
CA ASN A 262 -20.64 -8.53 3.96
C ASN A 262 -20.01 -8.50 2.55
N ARG A 263 -19.01 -7.65 2.37
CA ARG A 263 -18.22 -7.50 1.14
C ARG A 263 -17.07 -8.50 1.06
N ASP A 264 -16.79 -9.21 2.16
CA ASP A 264 -15.71 -10.18 2.23
C ASP A 264 -16.07 -11.48 1.49
N ASN A 265 -15.21 -11.87 0.56
CA ASN A 265 -15.22 -13.18 -0.05
C ASN A 265 -13.94 -13.92 0.37
N ARG A 266 -13.97 -14.55 1.53
CA ARG A 266 -12.81 -15.24 2.12
C ARG A 266 -12.21 -16.30 1.21
N ALA A 267 -13.01 -16.98 0.41
CA ALA A 267 -12.48 -17.95 -0.53
C ALA A 267 -11.59 -17.29 -1.58
N TRP A 268 -11.99 -16.11 -2.04
CA TRP A 268 -11.23 -15.29 -2.98
C TRP A 268 -9.99 -14.70 -2.31
N SER A 269 -10.12 -14.04 -1.17
CA SER A 269 -9.00 -13.43 -0.43
C SER A 269 -7.94 -14.47 -0.07
N ASN A 270 -8.35 -15.66 0.40
CA ASN A 270 -7.44 -16.77 0.68
C ASN A 270 -6.71 -17.27 -0.58
N ALA A 271 -7.38 -17.33 -1.73
CA ALA A 271 -6.74 -17.71 -2.97
C ALA A 271 -5.72 -16.68 -3.43
N ILE A 272 -6.02 -15.38 -3.32
CA ILE A 272 -5.08 -14.28 -3.60
C ILE A 272 -3.88 -14.35 -2.64
N GLY A 273 -4.12 -14.46 -1.34
CA GLY A 273 -3.06 -14.54 -0.33
C GLY A 273 -2.10 -15.72 -0.58
N ARG A 274 -2.61 -16.88 -1.00
CA ARG A 274 -1.78 -18.03 -1.40
C ARG A 274 -1.06 -17.80 -2.72
N ALA A 275 -1.69 -17.14 -3.69
CA ALA A 275 -1.07 -16.85 -4.97
C ALA A 275 0.12 -15.87 -4.83
N LEU A 276 -0.01 -14.85 -4.01
CA LEU A 276 0.97 -13.77 -3.86
C LEU A 276 1.87 -13.92 -2.61
N GLY A 277 1.49 -14.75 -1.67
CA GLY A 277 2.20 -14.95 -0.40
C GLY A 277 3.59 -15.58 -0.56
N PRO A 278 4.51 -15.36 0.42
CA PRO A 278 5.92 -15.68 0.28
C PRO A 278 6.25 -17.18 0.29
N ASN A 279 5.47 -18.01 0.99
CA ASN A 279 5.82 -19.40 1.32
C ASN A 279 5.13 -20.45 0.41
N MET A 280 4.74 -20.09 -0.79
CA MET A 280 4.04 -21.01 -1.71
C MET A 280 4.94 -21.40 -2.88
N PRO A 281 5.05 -22.71 -3.21
CA PRO A 281 5.77 -23.16 -4.40
C PRO A 281 5.19 -22.53 -5.68
N GLU A 282 6.06 -22.18 -6.62
CA GLU A 282 5.68 -21.41 -7.82
C GLU A 282 4.55 -22.06 -8.64
N GLY A 283 4.56 -23.38 -8.80
CA GLY A 283 3.48 -24.10 -9.51
C GLY A 283 2.12 -23.95 -8.83
N GLN A 284 2.08 -24.01 -7.50
CA GLN A 284 0.85 -23.84 -6.72
C GLN A 284 0.36 -22.38 -6.72
N ARG A 285 1.29 -21.40 -6.81
CA ARG A 285 0.90 -19.98 -6.93
C ARG A 285 0.04 -19.73 -8.16
N LEU A 286 0.39 -20.35 -9.31
CA LEU A 286 -0.38 -20.22 -10.54
C LEU A 286 -1.78 -20.83 -10.41
N GLU A 287 -1.89 -22.01 -9.75
CA GLU A 287 -3.18 -22.64 -9.47
C GLU A 287 -4.06 -21.74 -8.58
N HIS A 288 -3.49 -21.14 -7.53
CA HIS A 288 -4.22 -20.26 -6.65
C HIS A 288 -4.62 -18.94 -7.32
N ALA A 289 -3.78 -18.37 -8.19
CA ALA A 289 -4.15 -17.20 -8.97
C ALA A 289 -5.31 -17.50 -9.93
N GLN A 290 -5.28 -18.67 -10.59
CA GLN A 290 -6.39 -19.11 -11.43
C GLN A 290 -7.65 -19.40 -10.61
N ALA A 291 -7.52 -19.97 -9.40
CA ALA A 291 -8.65 -20.19 -8.50
C ALA A 291 -9.30 -18.87 -8.08
N ALA A 292 -8.49 -17.85 -7.72
CA ALA A 292 -9.00 -16.53 -7.38
C ALA A 292 -9.79 -15.90 -8.55
N LEU A 293 -9.24 -15.96 -9.77
CA LEU A 293 -9.94 -15.49 -10.97
C LEU A 293 -11.27 -16.22 -11.20
N ASN A 294 -11.26 -17.54 -11.07
CA ASN A 294 -12.47 -18.36 -11.23
C ASN A 294 -13.55 -18.01 -10.19
N ILE A 295 -13.14 -17.76 -8.94
CA ILE A 295 -14.06 -17.33 -7.87
C ILE A 295 -14.63 -15.96 -8.21
N ALA A 296 -13.79 -15.00 -8.60
CA ALA A 296 -14.25 -13.65 -8.96
C ALA A 296 -15.28 -13.69 -10.10
N GLN A 297 -15.03 -14.48 -11.13
CA GLN A 297 -15.95 -14.66 -12.26
C GLN A 297 -17.28 -15.33 -11.87
N ARG A 298 -17.21 -16.44 -11.11
CA ARG A 298 -18.40 -17.18 -10.67
C ARG A 298 -19.27 -16.38 -9.69
N SER A 299 -18.64 -15.56 -8.86
CA SER A 299 -19.32 -14.65 -7.94
C SER A 299 -19.79 -13.36 -8.61
N ASN A 300 -19.63 -13.24 -9.93
CA ASN A 300 -19.98 -12.06 -10.72
C ASN A 300 -19.43 -10.75 -10.15
N MET A 301 -18.19 -10.78 -9.61
CA MET A 301 -17.49 -9.59 -9.16
C MET A 301 -17.21 -8.68 -10.36
N ARG A 302 -17.62 -7.42 -10.26
CA ARG A 302 -17.45 -6.40 -11.31
C ARG A 302 -16.65 -5.20 -10.83
N ASP A 303 -15.96 -5.36 -9.72
CA ASP A 303 -15.15 -4.38 -9.03
C ASP A 303 -13.65 -4.66 -9.18
N ALA A 304 -12.83 -3.97 -8.39
CA ALA A 304 -11.37 -4.06 -8.39
C ALA A 304 -10.85 -5.49 -8.17
N ARG A 305 -11.57 -6.34 -7.44
CA ARG A 305 -11.18 -7.72 -7.16
C ARG A 305 -11.03 -8.56 -8.44
N LEU A 306 -11.90 -8.35 -9.43
CA LEU A 306 -11.76 -9.01 -10.73
C LEU A 306 -10.50 -8.52 -11.47
N GLY A 307 -10.26 -7.21 -11.49
CA GLY A 307 -9.05 -6.61 -12.07
C GLY A 307 -7.78 -7.12 -11.39
N PHE A 308 -7.78 -7.17 -10.07
CA PHE A 308 -6.67 -7.68 -9.27
C PHE A 308 -6.41 -9.18 -9.49
N SER A 309 -7.46 -9.99 -9.68
CA SER A 309 -7.31 -11.41 -10.03
C SER A 309 -6.56 -11.59 -11.34
N TYR A 310 -6.89 -10.81 -12.37
CA TYR A 310 -6.16 -10.84 -13.64
C TYR A 310 -4.72 -10.32 -13.48
N TYR A 311 -4.51 -9.25 -12.71
CA TYR A 311 -3.18 -8.74 -12.43
C TYR A 311 -2.29 -9.77 -11.73
N ALA A 312 -2.80 -10.43 -10.68
CA ALA A 312 -2.10 -11.49 -9.96
C ALA A 312 -1.76 -12.67 -10.88
N LEU A 313 -2.71 -13.12 -11.72
CA LEU A 313 -2.48 -14.16 -12.70
C LEU A 313 -1.37 -13.76 -13.69
N GLY A 314 -1.42 -12.54 -14.23
CA GLY A 314 -0.41 -12.02 -15.14
C GLY A 314 0.99 -12.00 -14.51
N ARG A 315 1.11 -11.53 -13.28
CA ARG A 315 2.39 -11.50 -12.56
C ARG A 315 3.01 -12.88 -12.35
N ILE A 316 2.20 -13.87 -12.01
CA ILE A 316 2.68 -15.23 -11.73
C ILE A 316 2.96 -15.99 -13.03
N ALA A 317 2.17 -15.77 -14.07
CA ALA A 317 2.40 -16.39 -15.37
C ALA A 317 3.63 -15.85 -16.10
N LEU A 318 4.08 -14.63 -15.79
CA LEU A 318 5.03 -13.84 -16.57
C LEU A 318 6.31 -14.60 -16.95
N ALA A 319 6.88 -15.36 -16.02
CA ALA A 319 8.15 -16.05 -16.24
C ALA A 319 8.01 -17.31 -17.14
N ARG A 320 6.84 -17.95 -17.16
CA ARG A 320 6.62 -19.23 -17.84
C ARG A 320 5.78 -19.13 -19.10
N ASP A 321 4.86 -18.18 -19.12
CA ASP A 321 3.88 -17.99 -20.19
C ASP A 321 3.64 -16.48 -20.40
N PRO A 322 4.57 -15.78 -21.08
CA PRO A 322 4.46 -14.35 -21.32
C PRO A 322 3.22 -13.94 -22.10
N ASP A 323 2.69 -14.81 -22.97
CA ASP A 323 1.49 -14.51 -23.75
C ASP A 323 0.23 -14.56 -22.87
N ARG A 324 0.13 -15.54 -21.98
CA ARG A 324 -0.91 -15.59 -20.96
C ARG A 324 -0.82 -14.38 -20.01
N ALA A 325 0.39 -14.01 -19.61
CA ALA A 325 0.61 -12.82 -18.80
C ALA A 325 0.13 -11.54 -19.49
N ALA A 326 0.47 -11.38 -20.78
CA ALA A 326 0.03 -10.25 -21.58
C ALA A 326 -1.50 -10.17 -21.69
N ALA A 327 -2.17 -11.29 -21.96
CA ALA A 327 -3.63 -11.35 -22.02
C ALA A 327 -4.27 -11.02 -20.67
N ALA A 328 -3.68 -11.49 -19.57
CA ALA A 328 -4.16 -11.20 -18.22
C ALA A 328 -3.97 -9.71 -17.87
N PHE A 329 -2.82 -9.09 -18.16
CA PHE A 329 -2.64 -7.66 -17.94
C PHE A 329 -3.54 -6.80 -18.81
N ALA A 330 -3.80 -7.18 -20.06
CA ALA A 330 -4.77 -6.49 -20.92
C ALA A 330 -6.18 -6.54 -20.33
N SER A 331 -6.61 -7.70 -19.81
CA SER A 331 -7.89 -7.84 -19.13
C SER A 331 -7.98 -7.01 -17.84
N ALA A 332 -6.91 -6.99 -17.04
CA ALA A 332 -6.83 -6.15 -15.84
C ALA A 332 -6.92 -4.65 -16.20
N GLN A 333 -6.19 -4.22 -17.23
CA GLN A 333 -6.20 -2.83 -17.69
C GLN A 333 -7.62 -2.41 -18.15
N ASP A 334 -8.30 -3.25 -18.91
CA ASP A 334 -9.64 -2.99 -19.40
C ASP A 334 -10.68 -2.87 -18.25
N ILE A 335 -10.55 -3.71 -17.21
CA ILE A 335 -11.42 -3.61 -16.02
C ILE A 335 -11.13 -2.31 -15.28
N TYR A 336 -9.88 -2.01 -14.96
CA TYR A 336 -9.53 -0.81 -14.20
C TYR A 336 -9.81 0.49 -14.98
N GLN A 337 -9.80 0.48 -16.31
CA GLN A 337 -10.22 1.64 -17.11
C GLN A 337 -11.69 2.00 -16.94
N ARG A 338 -12.54 1.03 -16.60
CA ARG A 338 -13.99 1.23 -16.40
C ARG A 338 -14.34 1.59 -14.94
N LEU A 339 -13.41 1.40 -14.02
CA LEU A 339 -13.61 1.69 -12.61
C LEU A 339 -13.08 3.10 -12.27
N PRO A 340 -13.75 3.82 -11.36
CA PRO A 340 -13.26 5.12 -10.91
C PRO A 340 -12.02 4.96 -10.01
N ASN A 341 -11.22 6.02 -9.91
CA ASN A 341 -10.10 6.16 -8.97
C ASN A 341 -9.05 5.03 -9.04
N THR A 342 -8.74 4.54 -10.24
CA THR A 342 -7.85 3.40 -10.47
C THR A 342 -6.53 3.78 -11.13
N ASP A 343 -6.11 5.03 -11.02
CA ASP A 343 -4.91 5.53 -11.70
C ASP A 343 -3.65 4.75 -11.29
N VAL A 344 -3.49 4.45 -9.99
CA VAL A 344 -2.32 3.76 -9.47
C VAL A 344 -2.28 2.31 -9.96
N GLN A 345 -3.41 1.60 -9.94
CA GLN A 345 -3.54 0.26 -10.47
C GLN A 345 -3.15 0.21 -11.95
N ARG A 346 -3.65 1.18 -12.74
CA ARG A 346 -3.31 1.29 -14.16
C ARG A 346 -1.83 1.59 -14.39
N ALA A 347 -1.18 2.37 -13.52
CA ALA A 347 0.25 2.65 -13.62
C ALA A 347 1.10 1.39 -13.34
N HIS A 348 0.73 0.56 -12.37
CA HIS A 348 1.38 -0.73 -12.13
C HIS A 348 1.19 -1.69 -13.30
N ILE A 349 0.01 -1.73 -13.90
CA ILE A 349 -0.24 -2.56 -15.10
C ILE A 349 0.54 -2.02 -16.30
N ALA A 350 0.60 -0.71 -16.50
CA ALA A 350 1.37 -0.08 -17.58
C ALA A 350 2.87 -0.43 -17.47
N MET A 351 3.42 -0.51 -16.27
CA MET A 351 4.79 -0.98 -16.05
C MET A 351 4.97 -2.41 -16.56
N GLN A 352 4.04 -3.33 -16.27
CA GLN A 352 4.12 -4.72 -16.73
C GLN A 352 3.99 -4.84 -18.26
N ILE A 353 3.01 -4.14 -18.83
CA ILE A 353 2.79 -4.11 -20.30
C ILE A 353 4.01 -3.49 -21.00
N GLY A 354 4.57 -2.41 -20.46
CA GLY A 354 5.77 -1.78 -20.98
C GLY A 354 7.00 -2.70 -20.91
N ALA A 355 7.17 -3.46 -19.85
CA ALA A 355 8.23 -4.44 -19.72
C ALA A 355 8.09 -5.58 -20.77
N LEU A 356 6.87 -6.07 -21.00
CA LEU A 356 6.58 -7.03 -22.06
C LEU A 356 6.85 -6.44 -23.47
N ALA A 357 6.51 -5.17 -23.68
CA ALA A 357 6.81 -4.48 -24.94
C ALA A 357 8.32 -4.38 -25.19
N LEU A 358 9.12 -4.01 -24.16
CA LEU A 358 10.59 -4.05 -24.25
C LEU A 358 11.10 -5.43 -24.64
N ALA A 359 10.63 -6.47 -23.98
CA ALA A 359 11.06 -7.85 -24.23
C ALA A 359 10.75 -8.32 -25.66
N ARG A 360 9.72 -7.73 -26.29
CA ARG A 360 9.33 -7.99 -27.68
C ARG A 360 10.00 -7.04 -28.69
N GLY A 361 10.83 -6.11 -28.23
CA GLY A 361 11.48 -5.11 -29.08
C GLY A 361 10.60 -3.92 -29.49
N ASP A 362 9.40 -3.79 -28.92
CA ASP A 362 8.51 -2.65 -29.17
C ASP A 362 8.85 -1.48 -28.23
N MET A 363 9.90 -0.75 -28.62
CA MET A 363 10.39 0.42 -27.87
C MET A 363 9.37 1.55 -27.82
N THR A 364 8.54 1.70 -28.84
CA THR A 364 7.53 2.76 -28.91
C THR A 364 6.41 2.51 -27.91
N ALA A 365 5.89 1.29 -27.85
CA ALA A 365 4.88 0.93 -26.86
C ALA A 365 5.43 1.03 -25.43
N ALA A 366 6.66 0.58 -25.18
CA ALA A 366 7.30 0.68 -23.87
C ALA A 366 7.48 2.15 -23.43
N LEU A 367 7.90 3.03 -24.36
CA LEU A 367 8.02 4.47 -24.11
C LEU A 367 6.67 5.10 -23.78
N LEU A 368 5.62 4.75 -24.52
CA LEU A 368 4.26 5.24 -24.26
C LEU A 368 3.76 4.85 -22.86
N GLN A 369 3.86 3.57 -22.52
CA GLN A 369 3.41 3.05 -21.22
C GLN A 369 4.14 3.74 -20.06
N SER A 370 5.47 3.82 -20.12
CA SER A 370 6.27 4.44 -19.06
C SER A 370 5.99 5.94 -18.93
N THR A 371 5.89 6.67 -20.06
CA THR A 371 5.65 8.12 -20.07
C THR A 371 4.27 8.46 -19.48
N THR A 372 3.25 7.66 -19.77
CA THR A 372 1.90 7.85 -19.24
C THR A 372 1.80 7.54 -17.74
N ALA A 373 2.53 6.53 -17.28
CA ALA A 373 2.47 6.07 -15.88
C ALA A 373 3.34 6.90 -14.91
N LEU A 374 4.44 7.48 -15.36
CA LEU A 374 5.37 8.25 -14.51
C LEU A 374 4.71 9.38 -13.70
N PRO A 375 3.84 10.25 -14.28
CA PRO A 375 3.16 11.28 -13.50
C PRO A 375 2.26 10.71 -12.40
N ILE A 376 1.66 9.54 -12.65
CA ILE A 376 0.80 8.85 -11.67
C ILE A 376 1.66 8.33 -10.51
N ALA A 377 2.74 7.60 -10.81
CA ALA A 377 3.67 7.08 -9.81
C ALA A 377 4.26 8.20 -8.94
N ARG A 378 4.50 9.39 -9.51
CA ARG A 378 4.96 10.57 -8.76
C ARG A 378 3.89 11.11 -7.82
N ARG A 379 2.64 11.23 -8.27
CA ARG A 379 1.53 11.72 -7.43
C ARG A 379 1.15 10.73 -6.33
N SER A 380 1.28 9.43 -6.59
CA SER A 380 1.07 8.39 -5.58
C SER A 380 2.27 8.18 -4.65
N GLU A 381 3.31 8.97 -4.82
CA GLU A 381 4.54 8.93 -4.01
C GLU A 381 5.17 7.54 -3.92
N ASN A 382 5.11 6.76 -5.02
CA ASN A 382 5.68 5.42 -5.09
C ASN A 382 7.06 5.45 -5.77
N ALA A 383 8.12 5.50 -4.96
CA ALA A 383 9.51 5.59 -5.45
C ALA A 383 9.95 4.33 -6.19
N HIS A 384 9.47 3.17 -5.76
CA HIS A 384 9.76 1.89 -6.41
C HIS A 384 9.21 1.86 -7.85
N LEU A 385 7.95 2.27 -8.00
CA LEU A 385 7.31 2.36 -9.31
C LEU A 385 7.96 3.44 -10.18
N LEU A 386 8.33 4.60 -9.60
CA LEU A 386 9.07 5.66 -10.28
C LEU A 386 10.42 5.17 -10.81
N ALA A 387 11.21 4.48 -10.00
CA ALA A 387 12.49 3.93 -10.39
C ALA A 387 12.35 2.93 -11.56
N SER A 388 11.39 2.01 -11.45
CA SER A 388 11.13 0.98 -12.44
C SER A 388 10.66 1.58 -13.77
N LEU A 389 9.69 2.49 -13.74
CA LEU A 389 9.18 3.19 -14.93
C LEU A 389 10.23 4.09 -15.58
N SER A 390 11.07 4.76 -14.78
CA SER A 390 12.16 5.60 -15.32
C SER A 390 13.22 4.75 -16.01
N MET A 391 13.55 3.56 -15.49
CA MET A 391 14.47 2.64 -16.15
C MET A 391 13.87 2.05 -17.42
N LEU A 392 12.60 1.66 -17.38
CA LEU A 392 11.86 1.18 -18.55
C LEU A 392 11.84 2.25 -19.68
N ARG A 393 11.59 3.51 -19.32
CA ARG A 393 11.65 4.64 -20.23
C ARG A 393 13.06 4.85 -20.79
N ALA A 394 14.09 4.74 -19.94
CA ALA A 394 15.48 4.89 -20.36
C ALA A 394 15.85 3.85 -21.41
N THR A 395 15.51 2.57 -21.16
CA THR A 395 15.79 1.47 -22.09
C THR A 395 15.05 1.64 -23.43
N ALA A 396 13.77 2.04 -23.38
CA ALA A 396 12.99 2.32 -24.58
C ALA A 396 13.58 3.49 -25.42
N LEU A 397 13.97 4.58 -24.76
CA LEU A 397 14.60 5.74 -25.42
C LEU A 397 15.95 5.38 -26.04
N GLU A 398 16.76 4.56 -25.40
CA GLU A 398 18.02 4.06 -25.92
C GLU A 398 17.81 3.23 -27.19
N GLY A 399 16.84 2.31 -27.18
CA GLY A 399 16.47 1.54 -28.37
C GLY A 399 15.92 2.37 -29.52
N LEU A 400 15.38 3.57 -29.24
CA LEU A 400 14.94 4.56 -30.26
C LEU A 400 16.04 5.55 -30.67
N GLY A 401 17.30 5.38 -30.22
CA GLY A 401 18.41 6.28 -30.54
C GLY A 401 18.38 7.64 -29.81
N ARG A 402 17.53 7.82 -28.79
CA ARG A 402 17.34 9.07 -28.00
C ARG A 402 18.25 9.11 -26.78
N GLY A 403 19.56 8.93 -26.96
CA GLY A 403 20.56 8.69 -25.92
C GLY A 403 20.59 9.74 -24.79
N SER A 404 20.49 11.04 -25.10
CA SER A 404 20.51 12.10 -24.08
C SER A 404 19.27 12.04 -23.14
N GLU A 405 18.12 11.67 -23.67
CA GLU A 405 16.90 11.51 -22.89
C GLU A 405 16.93 10.20 -22.09
N ALA A 406 17.47 9.13 -22.68
CA ALA A 406 17.71 7.87 -21.99
C ALA A 406 18.60 8.08 -20.75
N GLN A 407 19.70 8.82 -20.89
CA GLN A 407 20.61 9.12 -19.77
C GLN A 407 19.91 9.86 -18.63
N ARG A 408 19.10 10.88 -18.94
CA ARG A 408 18.31 11.60 -17.90
C ARG A 408 17.35 10.67 -17.18
N SER A 409 16.61 9.83 -17.92
CA SER A 409 15.69 8.86 -17.32
C SER A 409 16.41 7.81 -16.47
N ARG A 410 17.60 7.39 -16.87
CA ARG A 410 18.44 6.45 -16.09
C ARG A 410 18.92 7.07 -14.78
N LEU A 411 19.36 8.32 -14.79
CA LEU A 411 19.73 9.04 -13.56
C LEU A 411 18.54 9.18 -12.60
N GLU A 412 17.35 9.48 -13.13
CA GLU A 412 16.13 9.53 -12.34
C GLU A 412 15.77 8.15 -11.74
N ALA A 413 15.92 7.07 -12.49
CA ALA A 413 15.71 5.70 -12.01
C ALA A 413 16.63 5.36 -10.83
N TYR A 414 17.91 5.69 -10.90
CA TYR A 414 18.83 5.46 -9.78
C TYR A 414 18.57 6.37 -8.58
N ALA A 415 18.16 7.62 -8.81
CA ALA A 415 17.81 8.53 -7.72
C ALA A 415 16.63 7.99 -6.89
N TRP A 416 15.53 7.65 -7.55
CA TRP A 416 14.37 7.05 -6.88
C TRP A 416 14.63 5.62 -6.38
N GLY A 417 15.50 4.88 -7.07
CA GLY A 417 15.92 3.54 -6.65
C GLY A 417 16.59 3.53 -5.29
N ARG A 418 17.40 4.54 -4.95
CA ARG A 418 18.02 4.66 -3.61
C ARG A 418 16.99 4.86 -2.49
N TYR A 419 15.85 5.46 -2.81
CA TYR A 419 14.75 5.62 -1.86
C TYR A 419 13.87 4.36 -1.80
N GLY A 420 13.63 3.73 -2.95
CA GLY A 420 12.65 2.64 -3.11
C GLY A 420 13.17 1.24 -2.81
N PHE A 421 14.47 0.98 -2.87
CA PHE A 421 15.04 -0.35 -2.62
C PHE A 421 15.85 -0.39 -1.32
N ALA A 422 15.82 -1.55 -0.65
CA ALA A 422 16.44 -1.72 0.66
C ALA A 422 17.96 -1.53 0.64
N ASP A 423 18.62 -1.94 -0.45
CA ASP A 423 20.07 -1.78 -0.62
C ASP A 423 20.47 -1.51 -2.07
N ARG A 424 21.74 -1.07 -2.24
CA ARG A 424 22.29 -0.73 -3.55
C ARG A 424 22.39 -1.93 -4.50
N SER A 425 22.71 -3.11 -3.98
CA SER A 425 22.86 -4.32 -4.78
C SER A 425 21.49 -4.75 -5.33
N LEU A 426 20.48 -4.79 -4.47
CA LEU A 426 19.10 -5.11 -4.90
C LEU A 426 18.60 -4.09 -5.93
N MET A 427 18.82 -2.80 -5.71
CA MET A 427 18.48 -1.76 -6.69
C MET A 427 19.16 -2.02 -8.04
N GLN A 428 20.48 -2.29 -8.05
CA GLN A 428 21.23 -2.55 -9.29
C GLN A 428 20.71 -3.81 -10.00
N ILE A 429 20.42 -4.88 -9.27
CA ILE A 429 19.84 -6.10 -9.84
C ILE A 429 18.49 -5.78 -10.49
N ARG A 430 17.57 -5.15 -9.78
CA ARG A 430 16.20 -4.89 -10.27
C ARG A 430 16.18 -3.92 -11.46
N LEU A 431 16.93 -2.83 -11.38
CA LEU A 431 17.01 -1.89 -12.50
C LEU A 431 17.79 -2.50 -13.68
N GLY A 432 18.81 -3.33 -13.41
CA GLY A 432 19.53 -4.08 -14.43
C GLY A 432 18.65 -5.12 -15.15
N GLU A 433 17.78 -5.82 -14.43
CA GLU A 433 16.80 -6.73 -15.03
C GLU A 433 15.93 -5.99 -16.07
N ILE A 434 15.42 -4.80 -15.74
CA ILE A 434 14.62 -3.99 -16.66
C ILE A 434 15.47 -3.53 -17.86
N ALA A 435 16.69 -3.07 -17.63
CA ALA A 435 17.59 -2.62 -18.69
C ALA A 435 17.94 -3.73 -19.69
N ASN A 436 17.97 -4.98 -19.24
CA ASN A 436 18.30 -6.16 -20.04
C ASN A 436 17.08 -6.82 -20.72
N LEU A 437 15.88 -6.24 -20.61
CA LEU A 437 14.68 -6.79 -21.26
C LEU A 437 14.72 -6.64 -22.78
N ALA A 438 15.32 -5.56 -23.29
CA ALA A 438 15.38 -5.32 -24.73
C ALA A 438 16.26 -6.37 -25.41
N PRO A 439 15.81 -6.95 -26.54
CA PRO A 439 16.64 -7.87 -27.33
C PRO A 439 17.92 -7.16 -27.76
N ASN A 440 19.08 -7.81 -27.57
CA ASN A 440 20.34 -7.29 -28.12
C ASN A 440 20.22 -7.17 -29.64
N ALA A 441 20.75 -6.09 -30.24
CA ALA A 441 20.69 -5.85 -31.67
C ALA A 441 21.21 -7.04 -32.55
N THR A 442 22.04 -7.90 -31.96
CA THR A 442 22.54 -9.15 -32.56
C THR A 442 21.50 -10.29 -32.60
N GLN A 443 20.50 -10.27 -31.73
CA GLN A 443 19.39 -11.25 -31.72
C GLN A 443 18.24 -10.82 -32.65
N ALA A 444 17.97 -9.50 -32.75
CA ALA A 444 16.93 -8.95 -33.64
C ALA A 444 17.20 -9.18 -35.11
N ALA A 445 18.48 -9.41 -35.52
CA ALA A 445 18.87 -9.67 -36.90
C ALA A 445 18.79 -11.19 -37.29
N ARG A 446 18.38 -12.08 -36.35
CA ARG A 446 18.30 -13.55 -36.56
C ARG A 446 16.87 -14.11 -36.57
N ASN A 447 15.87 -13.29 -36.30
CA ASN A 447 14.44 -13.60 -36.46
C ASN A 447 13.83 -12.76 -37.61
#